data_adeed1bfa0ad48c4af897ab22eea4163
#
_entry.id   adeed1bfa0ad48c4af897ab22eea4163
#
_cell.length_a   1.000
_cell.length_b   1.000
_cell.length_c   1.000
_cell.angle_alpha   90.00
_cell.angle_beta   90.00
_cell.angle_gamma   90.00
#
_symmetry.space_group_name_H-M   'P 1'
#
loop_
_entity.id
_entity.type
_entity.pdbx_description
1 polymer ?
#
loop_
_entity_poly.entity_id
_entity_poly.type
_entity_poly.pdbx_seq_one_letter_code
_entity_poly.pdbx_strand_id
1 'polypeptide(L)'
;MLALDLTIEENNVTLINIYGPNVDSPLFYEIVRDAFLEFDNEYYILCGDLNLALNPNIDTYNYLHINNPNAREFFIEIMEDLQLVYYYRILHPEKRVYTLRKISL
;
A
#
# COMPACT_ATOMS: atom_id res chain seq x y z
N MET A 1 -3.12 6.74 -10.41
CA MET A 1 -3.67 6.77 -9.04
C MET A 1 -5.03 7.41 -9.04
N LEU A 2 -5.99 6.81 -8.39
CA LEU A 2 -7.32 7.36 -8.19
C LEU A 2 -7.56 7.51 -6.69
N ALA A 3 -7.90 8.72 -6.24
CA ALA A 3 -8.19 8.99 -4.84
C ALA A 3 -9.64 9.44 -4.69
N LEU A 4 -10.36 8.84 -3.76
CA LEU A 4 -11.76 9.10 -3.49
C LEU A 4 -11.95 9.47 -2.01
N ASP A 5 -12.78 10.48 -1.78
CA ASP A 5 -13.25 10.88 -0.45
C ASP A 5 -14.67 10.35 -0.29
N LEU A 6 -14.86 9.37 0.58
CA LEU A 6 -16.09 8.62 0.72
C LEU A 6 -16.67 8.74 2.12
N THR A 7 -17.99 8.57 2.22
CA THR A 7 -18.66 8.38 3.49
C THR A 7 -19.33 7.01 3.47
N ILE A 8 -18.94 6.14 4.40
CA ILE A 8 -19.48 4.79 4.54
C ILE A 8 -20.01 4.63 5.95
N GLU A 9 -21.31 4.43 6.10
CA GLU A 9 -21.97 4.27 7.39
C GLU A 9 -21.57 5.38 8.38
N GLU A 10 -21.61 6.63 7.94
CA GLU A 10 -21.27 7.83 8.70
C GLU A 10 -19.77 7.98 8.99
N ASN A 11 -18.91 7.09 8.48
CA ASN A 11 -17.46 7.20 8.62
C ASN A 11 -16.85 7.84 7.37
N ASN A 12 -15.92 8.74 7.58
CA ASN A 12 -15.19 9.39 6.48
C ASN A 12 -13.98 8.53 6.12
N VAL A 13 -13.90 8.15 4.85
CA VAL A 13 -12.90 7.21 4.34
C VAL A 13 -12.20 7.80 3.13
N THR A 14 -10.88 7.74 3.12
CA THR A 14 -10.09 8.00 1.92
C THR A 14 -9.73 6.66 1.28
N LEU A 15 -10.20 6.44 0.05
CA LEU A 15 -9.84 5.26 -0.72
C LEU A 15 -8.90 5.66 -1.83
N ILE A 16 -7.74 5.02 -1.92
CA ILE A 16 -6.78 5.25 -2.98
C ILE A 16 -6.53 3.93 -3.70
N ASN A 17 -6.75 3.93 -5.01
CA ASN A 17 -6.44 2.81 -5.88
C ASN A 17 -5.21 3.18 -6.70
N ILE A 18 -4.17 2.34 -6.65
CA ILE A 18 -2.91 2.62 -7.33
C ILE A 18 -2.48 1.47 -8.23
N TYR A 19 -1.65 1.83 -9.19
CA TYR A 19 -0.82 0.91 -9.95
C TYR A 19 0.61 1.41 -9.83
N GLY A 20 1.41 0.70 -9.05
CA GLY A 20 2.79 1.11 -8.76
C GLY A 20 3.68 1.02 -9.99
N PRO A 21 4.70 1.87 -10.09
CA PRO A 21 5.62 1.84 -11.22
C PRO A 21 6.54 0.62 -11.17
N ASN A 22 7.04 0.21 -12.34
CA ASN A 22 8.01 -0.88 -12.45
C ASN A 22 9.43 -0.44 -12.07
N VAL A 23 9.64 0.85 -11.92
CA VAL A 23 10.94 1.40 -11.54
C VAL A 23 10.96 1.70 -10.05
N ASP A 24 12.16 1.72 -9.46
CA ASP A 24 12.35 2.01 -8.04
C ASP A 24 12.15 3.51 -7.80
N SER A 25 10.92 3.91 -7.49
CA SER A 25 10.53 5.31 -7.36
C SER A 25 9.86 5.58 -6.01
N PRO A 26 10.63 5.93 -4.98
CA PRO A 26 10.04 6.36 -3.71
C PRO A 26 9.12 7.57 -3.85
N LEU A 27 9.40 8.46 -4.80
CA LEU A 27 8.58 9.66 -5.03
C LEU A 27 7.12 9.33 -5.32
N PHE A 28 6.86 8.24 -6.06
CA PHE A 28 5.48 7.83 -6.33
C PHE A 28 4.71 7.58 -5.04
N TYR A 29 5.35 6.90 -4.08
CA TYR A 29 4.70 6.56 -2.80
C TYR A 29 4.61 7.76 -1.86
N GLU A 30 5.51 8.72 -2.00
CA GLU A 30 5.38 10.01 -1.30
C GLU A 30 4.11 10.74 -1.76
N ILE A 31 3.84 10.73 -3.06
CA ILE A 31 2.61 11.32 -3.60
C ILE A 31 1.37 10.60 -3.06
N VAL A 32 1.42 9.28 -2.93
CA VAL A 32 0.33 8.49 -2.35
C VAL A 32 0.10 8.88 -0.89
N ARG A 33 1.18 8.98 -0.10
CA ARG A 33 1.09 9.42 1.30
C ARG A 33 0.46 10.80 1.41
N ASP A 34 0.91 11.74 0.58
CA ASP A 34 0.41 13.11 0.61
C ASP A 34 -1.08 13.17 0.25
N ALA A 35 -1.53 12.31 -0.65
CA ALA A 35 -2.94 12.21 -1.00
C ALA A 35 -3.80 11.76 0.20
N PHE A 36 -3.33 10.80 1.00
CA PHE A 36 -4.04 10.41 2.22
C PHE A 36 -4.12 11.57 3.21
N LEU A 37 -3.00 12.28 3.40
CA LEU A 37 -2.94 13.38 4.36
C LEU A 37 -3.79 14.58 3.92
N GLU A 38 -3.93 14.78 2.61
CA GLU A 38 -4.73 15.89 2.07
C GLU A 38 -6.21 15.78 2.44
N PHE A 39 -6.78 14.58 2.39
CA PHE A 39 -8.19 14.37 2.74
C PHE A 39 -8.44 14.37 4.24
N ASP A 40 -7.45 14.02 5.05
CA ASP A 40 -7.50 14.02 6.52
C ASP A 40 -8.73 13.30 7.09
N ASN A 41 -9.05 12.13 6.54
CA ASN A 41 -10.16 11.31 7.00
C ASN A 41 -9.71 10.33 8.09
N GLU A 42 -10.69 9.78 8.82
CA GLU A 42 -10.41 8.83 9.91
C GLU A 42 -9.88 7.49 9.43
N TYR A 43 -10.32 7.06 8.26
CA TYR A 43 -10.00 5.73 7.74
C TYR A 43 -9.34 5.83 6.39
N TYR A 44 -8.34 4.98 6.17
CA TYR A 44 -7.59 4.90 4.93
C TYR A 44 -7.72 3.51 4.32
N ILE A 45 -8.04 3.44 3.04
CA ILE A 45 -8.02 2.19 2.28
C ILE A 45 -7.11 2.39 1.09
N LEU A 46 -6.08 1.55 0.98
CA LEU A 46 -5.19 1.53 -0.17
C LEU A 46 -5.36 0.19 -0.86
N CYS A 47 -5.67 0.22 -2.14
CA CYS A 47 -5.85 -0.98 -2.94
C CYS A 47 -5.19 -0.84 -4.31
N GLY A 48 -5.12 -1.95 -5.03
CA GLY A 48 -4.49 -2.01 -6.35
C GLY A 48 -3.19 -2.76 -6.31
N ASP A 49 -2.38 -2.59 -7.34
CA ASP A 49 -1.09 -3.24 -7.48
C ASP A 49 0.01 -2.27 -7.07
N LEU A 50 0.65 -2.53 -5.93
CA LEU A 50 1.78 -1.71 -5.46
C LEU A 50 3.04 -1.93 -6.26
N ASN A 51 3.14 -3.06 -6.93
CA ASN A 51 4.38 -3.46 -7.62
C ASN A 51 5.59 -3.51 -6.68
N LEU A 52 5.34 -3.84 -5.41
CA LEU A 52 6.34 -4.00 -4.36
C LEU A 52 6.14 -5.35 -3.68
N ALA A 53 7.25 -6.01 -3.35
CA ALA A 53 7.24 -7.21 -2.53
C ALA A 53 7.56 -6.81 -1.09
N LEU A 54 6.54 -6.61 -0.26
CA LEU A 54 6.72 -6.18 1.14
C LEU A 54 7.37 -7.27 1.98
N ASN A 55 7.07 -8.52 1.68
CA ASN A 55 7.76 -9.67 2.26
C ASN A 55 8.39 -10.47 1.12
N PRO A 56 9.67 -10.26 0.81
CA PRO A 56 10.30 -10.90 -0.34
C PRO A 56 10.27 -12.43 -0.32
N ASN A 57 10.23 -13.03 0.87
CA ASN A 57 10.20 -14.49 0.99
C ASN A 57 8.86 -15.10 0.56
N ILE A 58 7.79 -14.33 0.62
CA ILE A 58 6.44 -14.79 0.32
C ILE A 58 5.90 -14.14 -0.96
N ASP A 59 6.15 -12.84 -1.13
CA ASP A 59 5.54 -12.03 -2.18
C ASP A 59 6.30 -12.08 -3.50
N THR A 60 7.53 -12.62 -3.51
CA THR A 60 8.29 -12.84 -4.73
C THR A 60 8.42 -14.32 -5.03
N TYR A 61 8.48 -14.65 -6.31
CA TYR A 61 8.64 -16.04 -6.75
C TYR A 61 9.77 -16.09 -7.78
N ASN A 62 10.81 -16.87 -7.49
CA ASN A 62 11.99 -17.05 -8.34
C ASN A 62 12.80 -15.76 -8.60
N TYR A 63 12.68 -14.76 -7.73
CA TYR A 63 13.52 -13.58 -7.82
C TYR A 63 14.82 -13.78 -7.06
N LEU A 64 15.93 -13.34 -7.66
CA LEU A 64 17.25 -13.39 -7.04
C LEU A 64 17.56 -12.14 -6.23
N HIS A 65 16.76 -11.09 -6.38
CA HIS A 65 16.94 -9.83 -5.67
C HIS A 65 15.58 -9.19 -5.40
N ILE A 66 15.58 -8.25 -4.45
CA ILE A 66 14.37 -7.50 -4.10
C ILE A 66 14.08 -6.48 -5.20
N ASN A 67 12.85 -6.52 -5.73
CA ASN A 67 12.39 -5.56 -6.72
C ASN A 67 12.07 -4.23 -6.02
N ASN A 68 12.54 -3.11 -6.60
CA ASN A 68 12.28 -1.75 -6.11
C ASN A 68 12.63 -1.57 -4.62
N PRO A 69 13.89 -1.80 -4.21
CA PRO A 69 14.24 -1.86 -2.79
C PRO A 69 14.06 -0.53 -2.05
N ASN A 70 14.36 0.60 -2.68
CA ASN A 70 14.23 1.91 -2.01
C ASN A 70 12.76 2.30 -1.84
N ALA A 71 11.95 2.07 -2.86
CA ALA A 71 10.51 2.30 -2.79
C ALA A 71 9.86 1.41 -1.74
N ARG A 72 10.29 0.15 -1.67
CA ARG A 72 9.80 -0.81 -0.67
C ARG A 72 10.06 -0.31 0.75
N GLU A 73 11.29 0.10 1.06
CA GLU A 73 11.60 0.58 2.39
C GLU A 73 10.87 1.86 2.74
N PHE A 74 10.77 2.77 1.80
CA PHE A 74 10.02 4.01 2.00
C PHE A 74 8.54 3.73 2.24
N PHE A 75 7.96 2.78 1.50
CA PHE A 75 6.56 2.43 1.67
C PHE A 75 6.29 1.76 3.03
N ILE A 76 7.22 0.95 3.52
CA ILE A 76 7.11 0.36 4.86
C ILE A 76 7.06 1.47 5.92
N GLU A 77 7.87 2.51 5.79
CA GLU A 77 7.82 3.67 6.69
C GLU A 77 6.46 4.37 6.62
N ILE A 78 5.90 4.54 5.40
CA ILE A 78 4.57 5.11 5.23
C ILE A 78 3.51 4.27 5.94
N MET A 79 3.59 2.95 5.82
CA MET A 79 2.66 2.06 6.51
C MET A 79 2.69 2.26 8.03
N GLU A 80 3.89 2.39 8.60
CA GLU A 80 4.05 2.63 10.02
C GLU A 80 3.49 4.00 10.40
N ASP A 81 3.83 5.05 9.66
CA ASP A 81 3.40 6.41 9.94
C ASP A 81 1.88 6.58 9.87
N LEU A 82 1.25 5.95 8.89
CA LEU A 82 -0.19 6.02 8.68
C LEU A 82 -0.95 4.88 9.37
N GLN A 83 -0.25 4.01 10.07
CA GLN A 83 -0.82 2.84 10.76
C GLN A 83 -1.62 1.93 9.81
N LEU A 84 -1.11 1.76 8.59
CA LEU A 84 -1.69 0.86 7.62
C LEU A 84 -1.31 -0.59 7.93
N VAL A 85 -2.26 -1.50 7.74
CA VAL A 85 -2.01 -2.93 7.87
C VAL A 85 -2.30 -3.62 6.55
N TYR A 86 -1.51 -4.65 6.26
CA TYR A 86 -1.74 -5.46 5.07
C TYR A 86 -2.77 -6.54 5.41
N TYR A 87 -4.05 -6.19 5.23
CA TYR A 87 -5.16 -7.02 5.71
C TYR A 87 -5.17 -8.41 5.10
N TYR A 88 -4.90 -8.52 3.80
CA TYR A 88 -4.85 -9.83 3.14
C TYR A 88 -3.78 -10.74 3.77
N ARG A 89 -2.60 -10.18 4.11
CA ARG A 89 -1.52 -10.96 4.71
C ARG A 89 -1.86 -11.42 6.12
N ILE A 90 -2.66 -10.66 6.85
CA ILE A 90 -3.13 -11.06 8.17
C ILE A 90 -4.01 -12.30 8.06
N LEU A 91 -4.88 -12.36 7.04
CA LEU A 91 -5.76 -13.50 6.82
C LEU A 91 -5.05 -14.70 6.19
N HIS A 92 -3.99 -14.46 5.40
CA HIS A 92 -3.29 -15.49 4.63
C HIS A 92 -1.78 -15.33 4.79
N PRO A 93 -1.21 -15.61 5.99
CA PRO A 93 0.18 -15.26 6.28
C PRO A 93 1.21 -15.96 5.40
N GLU A 94 0.89 -17.13 4.85
CA GLU A 94 1.84 -17.90 4.04
C GLU A 94 1.51 -17.91 2.55
N LYS A 95 0.37 -17.34 2.16
CA LYS A 95 -0.05 -17.38 0.77
C LYS A 95 0.70 -16.35 -0.07
N ARG A 96 1.18 -16.76 -1.24
CA ARG A 96 1.85 -15.85 -2.17
C ARG A 96 0.81 -15.00 -2.89
N VAL A 97 1.00 -13.68 -2.84
CA VAL A 97 0.15 -12.73 -3.53
C VAL A 97 1.01 -11.62 -4.10
N TYR A 98 0.59 -11.08 -5.22
CA TYR A 98 1.31 -10.02 -5.93
C TYR A 98 0.53 -8.72 -5.98
N THR A 99 -0.72 -8.74 -5.57
CA THR A 99 -1.58 -7.56 -5.44
C THR A 99 -1.84 -7.32 -3.97
N LEU A 100 -1.59 -6.09 -3.52
CA LEU A 100 -1.79 -5.71 -2.14
C LEU A 100 -3.09 -4.92 -2.00
N ARG A 101 -3.82 -5.22 -0.91
CA ARG A 101 -4.98 -4.44 -0.48
C ARG A 101 -4.79 -4.13 0.98
N LYS A 102 -5.00 -2.87 1.35
CA LYS A 102 -4.75 -2.42 2.70
C LYS A 102 -5.93 -1.66 3.25
N ILE A 103 -6.23 -1.93 4.50
CA ILE A 103 -7.27 -1.24 5.24
C ILE A 103 -6.64 -0.77 6.53
N SER A 104 -6.76 0.53 6.82
CA SER A 104 -6.36 1.11 8.08
C SER A 104 -7.60 1.55 8.82
N LEU A 105 -7.79 1.02 10.01
CA LEU A 105 -8.94 1.36 10.85
C LEU A 105 -8.49 2.05 12.13
#